data_983c57cdc7619d3805db1835c05dbd6a
#
_entry.id   983c57cdc7619d3805db1835c05dbd6a
#
_cell.length_a   1.000
_cell.length_b   1.000
_cell.length_c   1.000
_cell.angle_alpha   90.00
_cell.angle_beta   90.00
_cell.angle_gamma   90.00
#
_symmetry.space_group_name_H-M   'P 1'
#
loop_
_entity.id
_entity.type
_entity.pdbx_description
1 polymer ?
#
loop_
_entity_poly.entity_id
_entity_poly.type
_entity_poly.pdbx_seq_one_letter_code
_entity_poly.pdbx_strand_id
1 'polypeptide(L)'
;ALSKQAGAENVFAVQVTPGWWADKIITYSGQQGMVGTKVAFRGVLELTYADGSKAYLGSNTSDWKAGIAGPVKHAAIFDGEEYDARELPGYDTLDKLSTPEKNTEFEGEILPSNGGEVYFREDLALSPQKAYLWKGVTGESEDAYGKVVITKEYAAGEEMVVHPGETLVVDFGQNCAAVPAFEFMAKEGTQLNCRPSEILNDGNGAKSRGMDGPEGSCHRLNLRTPDTGM
;
A
#
# COMPACT_ATOMS: atom_id res chain seq x y z
N ALA A 1 7.79 20.58 -3.65
CA ALA A 1 8.49 21.86 -3.39
C ALA A 1 7.47 23.01 -3.41
N LEU A 2 7.58 23.94 -2.48
CA LEU A 2 6.70 25.12 -2.47
C LEU A 2 6.99 26.01 -3.68
N SER A 3 5.95 26.57 -4.29
CA SER A 3 6.10 27.61 -5.29
C SER A 3 6.69 28.87 -4.64
N LYS A 4 7.76 29.40 -5.22
CA LYS A 4 8.42 30.64 -4.77
C LYS A 4 7.89 31.87 -5.50
N GLN A 5 6.91 31.72 -6.38
CA GLN A 5 6.33 32.83 -7.11
C GLN A 5 5.40 33.63 -6.18
N ALA A 6 5.55 34.94 -6.14
CA ALA A 6 4.68 35.80 -5.36
C ALA A 6 3.21 35.70 -5.82
N GLY A 7 2.31 35.47 -4.88
CA GLY A 7 0.89 35.26 -5.14
C GLY A 7 0.49 33.87 -5.59
N ALA A 8 1.44 32.93 -5.66
CA ALA A 8 1.10 31.54 -5.93
C ALA A 8 0.47 30.88 -4.70
N GLU A 9 -0.58 30.10 -4.94
CA GLU A 9 -1.15 29.24 -3.91
C GLU A 9 -0.32 27.96 -3.78
N ASN A 10 -0.15 27.50 -2.55
CA ASN A 10 0.44 26.21 -2.23
C ASN A 10 -0.58 25.39 -1.44
N VAL A 11 -0.81 24.16 -1.87
CA VAL A 11 -1.68 23.23 -1.18
C VAL A 11 -0.82 22.28 -0.35
N PHE A 12 -1.14 22.19 0.94
CA PHE A 12 -0.57 21.19 1.82
C PHE A 12 -1.66 20.15 2.13
N ALA A 13 -1.44 18.92 1.66
CA ALA A 13 -2.37 17.83 1.83
C ALA A 13 -1.77 16.73 2.72
N VAL A 14 -2.59 16.15 3.57
CA VAL A 14 -2.24 15.02 4.43
C VAL A 14 -3.28 13.93 4.23
N GLN A 15 -2.82 12.75 3.87
CA GLN A 15 -3.63 11.56 3.82
C GLN A 15 -3.40 10.74 5.08
N VAL A 16 -4.48 10.32 5.72
CA VAL A 16 -4.45 9.53 6.95
C VAL A 16 -5.20 8.23 6.71
N THR A 17 -4.57 7.12 7.08
CA THR A 17 -5.18 5.79 7.01
C THR A 17 -5.33 5.20 8.41
N PRO A 18 -6.20 4.20 8.60
CA PRO A 18 -6.45 3.60 9.91
C PRO A 18 -5.22 3.09 10.63
N GLY A 19 -4.29 2.47 9.92
CA GLY A 19 -3.09 1.85 10.49
C GLY A 19 -3.44 0.87 11.61
N TRP A 20 -2.56 0.74 12.59
CA TRP A 20 -2.86 -0.08 13.77
C TRP A 20 -3.81 0.60 14.77
N TRP A 21 -4.03 1.90 14.63
CA TRP A 21 -4.91 2.63 15.53
C TRP A 21 -6.37 2.19 15.40
N ALA A 22 -6.91 2.22 14.19
CA ALA A 22 -8.33 1.98 13.94
C ALA A 22 -8.61 0.72 13.10
N ASP A 23 -7.58 -0.02 12.71
CA ASP A 23 -7.69 -1.28 12.00
C ASP A 23 -7.17 -2.46 12.83
N LYS A 24 -6.87 -3.58 12.19
CA LYS A 24 -6.39 -4.80 12.81
C LYS A 24 -4.96 -4.63 13.34
N ILE A 25 -4.73 -5.03 14.58
CA ILE A 25 -3.37 -5.12 15.15
C ILE A 25 -2.80 -6.52 14.90
N ILE A 26 -3.66 -7.53 14.85
CA ILE A 26 -3.31 -8.93 14.62
C ILE A 26 -4.15 -9.53 13.50
N THR A 27 -3.50 -10.36 12.68
CA THR A 27 -4.11 -10.93 11.47
C THR A 27 -5.26 -11.90 11.72
N TYR A 28 -5.27 -12.57 12.86
CA TYR A 28 -6.22 -13.67 13.11
C TYR A 28 -7.53 -13.26 13.76
N SER A 29 -7.58 -12.13 14.43
CA SER A 29 -8.74 -11.81 15.27
C SER A 29 -9.93 -11.28 14.50
N GLY A 30 -9.73 -10.74 13.31
CA GLY A 30 -10.74 -9.97 12.59
C GLY A 30 -11.21 -8.72 13.32
N GLN A 31 -10.69 -8.44 14.51
CA GLN A 31 -11.08 -7.29 15.32
C GLN A 31 -10.39 -6.03 14.80
N GLN A 32 -11.19 -5.03 14.53
CA GLN A 32 -10.76 -3.68 14.17
C GLN A 32 -11.00 -2.72 15.31
N GLY A 33 -10.25 -1.63 15.34
CA GLY A 33 -10.48 -0.54 16.29
C GLY A 33 -10.19 -0.90 17.75
N MET A 34 -9.25 -1.81 18.00
CA MET A 34 -8.90 -2.21 19.38
C MET A 34 -8.31 -1.05 20.20
N VAL A 35 -7.63 -0.11 19.56
CA VAL A 35 -7.04 1.07 20.21
C VAL A 35 -7.96 2.28 20.05
N GLY A 36 -8.51 2.48 18.88
CA GLY A 36 -9.43 3.58 18.56
C GLY A 36 -10.22 3.29 17.31
N THR A 37 -11.28 4.03 17.08
CA THR A 37 -12.20 3.82 15.94
C THR A 37 -12.18 4.97 14.95
N LYS A 38 -11.60 6.10 15.32
CA LYS A 38 -11.51 7.30 14.48
C LYS A 38 -10.07 7.70 14.27
N VAL A 39 -9.72 8.00 13.05
CA VAL A 39 -8.43 8.59 12.70
C VAL A 39 -8.50 10.11 12.80
N ALA A 40 -7.40 10.71 13.22
CA ALA A 40 -7.31 12.16 13.34
C ALA A 40 -5.89 12.62 12.97
N PHE A 41 -5.79 13.87 12.57
CA PHE A 41 -4.51 14.51 12.26
C PHE A 41 -4.34 15.76 13.10
N ARG A 42 -3.14 15.92 13.66
CA ARG A 42 -2.66 17.16 14.23
C ARG A 42 -1.26 17.44 13.71
N GLY A 43 -1.04 18.62 13.18
CA GLY A 43 0.25 18.98 12.63
C GLY A 43 0.49 20.49 12.69
N VAL A 44 1.75 20.85 12.56
CA VAL A 44 2.22 22.23 12.43
C VAL A 44 3.18 22.28 11.25
N LEU A 45 2.92 23.16 10.31
CA LEU A 45 3.82 23.47 9.22
C LEU A 45 4.69 24.66 9.64
N GLU A 46 6.00 24.45 9.72
CA GLU A 46 6.98 25.51 9.90
C GLU A 46 7.43 26.02 8.53
N LEU A 47 7.25 27.29 8.28
CA LEU A 47 7.75 28.00 7.11
C LEU A 47 8.96 28.84 7.51
N THR A 48 10.09 28.59 6.86
CA THR A 48 11.30 29.43 7.02
C THR A 48 11.45 30.32 5.79
N TYR A 49 11.43 31.61 5.97
CA TYR A 49 11.59 32.59 4.90
C TYR A 49 13.07 32.85 4.58
N ALA A 50 13.33 33.48 3.45
CA ALA A 50 14.69 33.76 2.99
C ALA A 50 15.48 34.70 3.92
N ASP A 51 14.80 35.54 4.70
CA ASP A 51 15.38 36.42 5.71
C ASP A 51 15.64 35.70 7.06
N GLY A 52 15.34 34.41 7.15
CA GLY A 52 15.48 33.60 8.35
C GLY A 52 14.31 33.68 9.32
N SER A 53 13.32 34.52 9.05
CA SER A 53 12.08 34.57 9.86
C SER A 53 11.26 33.29 9.68
N LYS A 54 10.43 32.97 10.68
CA LYS A 54 9.61 31.76 10.69
C LYS A 54 8.14 32.08 10.90
N ALA A 55 7.28 31.32 10.24
CA ALA A 55 5.85 31.28 10.48
C ALA A 55 5.40 29.86 10.78
N TYR A 56 4.37 29.69 11.57
CA TYR A 56 3.81 28.41 11.97
C TYR A 56 2.33 28.35 11.62
N LEU A 57 1.93 27.34 10.87
CA LEU A 57 0.54 27.09 10.48
C LEU A 57 0.10 25.77 11.10
N GLY A 58 -0.70 25.83 12.14
CA GLY A 58 -1.25 24.65 12.81
C GLY A 58 -2.50 24.11 12.12
N SER A 59 -2.74 22.82 12.26
CA SER A 59 -4.03 22.23 11.89
C SER A 59 -5.14 22.82 12.77
N ASN A 60 -6.26 23.18 12.14
CA ASN A 60 -7.43 23.75 12.81
C ASN A 60 -8.70 23.44 12.00
N THR A 61 -9.85 23.78 12.54
CA THR A 61 -11.15 23.53 11.91
C THR A 61 -11.66 24.69 11.06
N SER A 62 -10.99 25.84 11.03
CA SER A 62 -11.40 27.01 10.25
C SER A 62 -10.77 27.02 8.84
N ASP A 63 -9.50 26.69 8.75
CA ASP A 63 -8.71 26.88 7.52
C ASP A 63 -8.49 25.56 6.75
N TRP A 64 -8.62 24.46 7.44
CA TRP A 64 -8.46 23.13 6.84
C TRP A 64 -9.78 22.62 6.28
N LYS A 65 -9.65 21.76 5.29
CA LYS A 65 -10.76 20.97 4.73
C LYS A 65 -10.43 19.50 4.88
N ALA A 66 -11.44 18.67 5.06
CA ALA A 66 -11.29 17.23 5.19
C ALA A 66 -12.38 16.49 4.43
N GLY A 67 -12.09 15.28 4.04
CA GLY A 67 -13.04 14.40 3.37
C GLY A 67 -12.43 13.03 3.08
N ILE A 68 -13.24 12.17 2.51
CA ILE A 68 -12.88 10.80 2.12
C ILE A 68 -12.81 10.66 0.59
N ALA A 69 -12.68 11.78 -0.13
CA ALA A 69 -12.54 11.77 -1.58
C ALA A 69 -11.12 11.38 -1.98
N GLY A 70 -10.99 10.69 -3.09
CA GLY A 70 -9.70 10.32 -3.68
C GLY A 70 -9.62 8.86 -4.10
N PRO A 71 -8.50 8.47 -4.72
CA PRO A 71 -8.33 7.16 -5.31
C PRO A 71 -8.20 6.02 -4.30
N VAL A 72 -7.65 6.26 -3.11
CA VAL A 72 -7.52 5.24 -2.08
C VAL A 72 -8.86 5.00 -1.40
N LYS A 73 -9.45 3.82 -1.62
CA LYS A 73 -10.76 3.43 -1.08
C LYS A 73 -10.63 2.68 0.24
N HIS A 74 -9.58 1.94 0.37
CA HIS A 74 -9.21 1.21 1.57
C HIS A 74 -7.69 1.18 1.68
N ALA A 75 -7.17 1.26 2.91
CA ALA A 75 -5.76 1.02 3.18
C ALA A 75 -5.57 0.54 4.61
N ALA A 76 -5.03 -0.64 4.74
CA ALA A 76 -4.79 -1.30 6.03
C ALA A 76 -3.47 -2.07 6.00
N ILE A 77 -2.83 -2.22 7.15
CA ILE A 77 -1.53 -2.90 7.24
C ILE A 77 -1.66 -4.39 6.90
N PHE A 78 -2.77 -5.02 7.27
CA PHE A 78 -2.97 -6.46 7.04
C PHE A 78 -3.85 -6.79 5.83
N ASP A 79 -4.75 -5.90 5.46
CA ASP A 79 -5.69 -6.14 4.36
C ASP A 79 -5.26 -5.47 3.05
N GLY A 80 -4.21 -4.64 3.10
CA GLY A 80 -3.65 -3.99 1.92
C GLY A 80 -4.35 -2.72 1.51
N GLU A 81 -4.29 -2.40 0.24
CA GLU A 81 -4.83 -1.18 -0.33
C GLU A 81 -5.78 -1.50 -1.48
N GLU A 82 -6.89 -0.79 -1.53
CA GLU A 82 -7.78 -0.70 -2.68
C GLU A 82 -7.66 0.70 -3.29
N TYR A 83 -7.26 0.76 -4.56
CA TYR A 83 -7.00 1.99 -5.27
C TYR A 83 -7.83 2.08 -6.56
N ASP A 84 -8.59 3.15 -6.73
CA ASP A 84 -9.35 3.43 -7.94
C ASP A 84 -8.70 4.58 -8.73
N ALA A 85 -7.94 4.23 -9.76
CA ALA A 85 -7.22 5.19 -10.60
C ALA A 85 -8.13 6.11 -11.44
N ARG A 86 -9.44 5.88 -11.48
CA ARG A 86 -10.40 6.76 -12.16
C ARG A 86 -10.69 8.01 -11.33
N GLU A 87 -10.38 8.01 -10.06
CA GLU A 87 -10.60 9.14 -9.18
C GLU A 87 -9.34 9.98 -9.01
N LEU A 88 -9.54 11.27 -8.95
CA LEU A 88 -8.46 12.21 -8.67
C LEU A 88 -8.12 12.22 -7.18
N PRO A 89 -6.86 12.55 -6.82
CA PRO A 89 -6.49 12.82 -5.44
C PRO A 89 -7.43 13.84 -4.79
N GLY A 90 -7.74 13.65 -3.51
CA GLY A 90 -8.71 14.48 -2.80
C GLY A 90 -8.39 15.97 -2.79
N TYR A 91 -7.12 16.35 -2.88
CA TYR A 91 -6.70 17.75 -2.95
C TYR A 91 -6.98 18.41 -4.32
N ASP A 92 -7.22 17.65 -5.37
CA ASP A 92 -7.66 18.15 -6.68
C ASP A 92 -9.18 18.35 -6.74
N THR A 93 -9.89 17.94 -5.69
CA THR A 93 -11.35 18.03 -5.60
C THR A 93 -11.77 18.75 -4.30
N LEU A 94 -11.17 19.90 -4.04
CA LEU A 94 -11.39 20.68 -2.80
C LEU A 94 -12.85 21.04 -2.54
N ASP A 95 -13.66 21.14 -3.57
CA ASP A 95 -15.11 21.35 -3.51
C ASP A 95 -15.87 20.18 -2.87
N LYS A 96 -15.28 18.99 -2.86
CA LYS A 96 -15.84 17.80 -2.20
C LYS A 96 -15.45 17.67 -0.72
N LEU A 97 -14.60 18.58 -0.24
CA LEU A 97 -14.13 18.58 1.13
C LEU A 97 -15.00 19.50 2.00
N SER A 98 -15.16 19.13 3.25
CA SER A 98 -15.93 19.85 4.25
C SER A 98 -15.04 20.41 5.38
N THR A 99 -15.63 21.19 6.26
CA THR A 99 -14.97 21.59 7.50
C THR A 99 -14.72 20.36 8.37
N PRO A 100 -13.50 20.12 8.82
CA PRO A 100 -13.19 19.00 9.68
C PRO A 100 -13.80 19.18 11.07
N GLU A 101 -14.10 18.07 11.71
CA GLU A 101 -14.51 18.06 13.10
C GLU A 101 -13.27 18.04 14.02
N LYS A 102 -13.38 18.69 15.16
CA LYS A 102 -12.38 18.59 16.22
C LYS A 102 -12.53 17.23 16.91
N ASN A 103 -11.46 16.45 16.96
CA ASN A 103 -11.46 15.23 17.77
C ASN A 103 -11.48 15.61 19.26
N THR A 104 -12.56 15.25 19.94
CA THR A 104 -12.76 15.46 21.38
C THR A 104 -12.72 14.16 22.18
N GLU A 105 -12.53 13.03 21.52
CA GLU A 105 -12.52 11.69 22.14
C GLU A 105 -11.10 11.28 22.58
N PHE A 106 -10.07 11.97 22.09
CA PHE A 106 -8.70 11.68 22.46
C PHE A 106 -8.32 12.47 23.74
N GLU A 107 -8.13 11.76 24.83
CA GLU A 107 -7.75 12.31 26.15
C GLU A 107 -6.25 12.16 26.44
N GLY A 108 -5.49 11.54 25.52
CA GLY A 108 -4.06 11.30 25.69
C GLY A 108 -3.21 12.57 25.55
N GLU A 109 -2.04 12.55 26.15
CA GLU A 109 -1.02 13.59 25.95
C GLU A 109 -0.34 13.39 24.59
N ILE A 110 -0.15 14.48 23.86
CA ILE A 110 0.58 14.48 22.60
C ILE A 110 2.03 14.86 22.88
N LEU A 111 2.90 13.87 22.75
CA LEU A 111 4.33 14.02 22.94
C LEU A 111 5.06 14.04 21.59
N PRO A 112 6.27 14.62 21.51
CA PRO A 112 7.15 14.41 20.38
C PRO A 112 7.40 12.93 20.16
N SER A 113 7.43 12.50 18.89
CA SER A 113 7.81 11.12 18.58
C SER A 113 9.25 10.86 19.00
N ASN A 114 9.45 9.77 19.75
CA ASN A 114 10.76 9.25 20.12
C ASN A 114 11.14 8.00 19.34
N GLY A 115 10.32 7.59 18.38
CA GLY A 115 10.59 6.51 17.44
C GLY A 115 11.52 6.94 16.31
N GLY A 116 12.19 5.96 15.70
CA GLY A 116 12.94 6.21 14.47
C GLY A 116 12.03 6.60 13.31
N GLU A 117 12.55 7.36 12.38
CA GLU A 117 11.84 7.68 11.15
C GLU A 117 11.77 6.44 10.25
N VAL A 118 10.61 6.24 9.61
CA VAL A 118 10.41 5.21 8.59
C VAL A 118 10.28 5.91 7.24
N TYR A 119 11.15 5.59 6.32
CA TYR A 119 11.16 6.17 4.98
C TYR A 119 11.55 5.14 3.91
N PHE A 120 11.19 5.42 2.68
CA PHE A 120 11.59 4.60 1.55
C PHE A 120 13.08 4.75 1.28
N ARG A 121 13.76 3.61 1.16
CA ARG A 121 15.16 3.51 0.79
C ARG A 121 15.25 3.34 -0.74
N GLU A 122 15.11 4.43 -1.47
CA GLU A 122 15.20 4.43 -2.94
C GLU A 122 16.55 3.88 -3.45
N ASP A 123 17.61 4.06 -2.66
CA ASP A 123 18.93 3.49 -2.92
C ASP A 123 18.96 1.95 -2.85
N LEU A 124 17.95 1.33 -2.25
CA LEU A 124 17.78 -0.12 -2.15
C LEU A 124 16.66 -0.65 -3.06
N ALA A 125 16.15 0.16 -3.98
CA ALA A 125 15.11 -0.28 -4.89
C ALA A 125 15.57 -1.50 -5.71
N LEU A 126 14.73 -2.53 -5.74
CA LEU A 126 14.99 -3.76 -6.48
C LEU A 126 14.30 -3.73 -7.83
N SER A 127 14.98 -4.25 -8.84
CA SER A 127 14.38 -4.54 -10.14
C SER A 127 14.09 -6.04 -10.26
N PRO A 128 13.06 -6.42 -11.03
CA PRO A 128 12.76 -7.81 -11.30
C PRO A 128 13.95 -8.56 -11.90
N GLN A 129 14.23 -9.73 -11.37
CA GLN A 129 15.23 -10.65 -11.92
C GLN A 129 14.60 -11.59 -12.96
N LYS A 130 13.35 -11.95 -12.74
CA LYS A 130 12.55 -12.80 -13.64
C LYS A 130 11.10 -12.35 -13.63
N ALA A 131 10.43 -12.56 -14.75
CA ALA A 131 8.99 -12.43 -14.85
C ALA A 131 8.44 -13.48 -15.79
N TYR A 132 7.31 -14.09 -15.43
CA TYR A 132 6.70 -15.14 -16.24
C TYR A 132 5.21 -15.31 -15.93
N LEU A 133 4.48 -15.87 -16.91
CA LEU A 133 3.09 -16.29 -16.69
C LEU A 133 3.08 -17.69 -16.07
N TRP A 134 2.47 -17.78 -14.89
CA TRP A 134 2.31 -19.00 -14.12
C TRP A 134 0.97 -19.69 -14.45
N LYS A 135 0.98 -21.01 -14.61
CA LYS A 135 -0.22 -21.81 -14.91
C LYS A 135 -0.47 -22.93 -13.90
N GLY A 136 0.15 -22.92 -12.78
CA GLY A 136 -0.01 -23.97 -11.77
C GLY A 136 1.23 -24.82 -11.57
N VAL A 137 1.01 -25.95 -10.95
CA VAL A 137 2.04 -26.93 -10.60
C VAL A 137 1.61 -28.29 -11.14
N THR A 138 2.54 -29.10 -11.55
CA THR A 138 2.29 -30.45 -12.04
C THR A 138 3.25 -31.47 -11.41
N GLY A 139 2.83 -32.73 -11.31
CA GLY A 139 3.65 -33.79 -10.79
C GLY A 139 3.82 -33.80 -9.27
N GLU A 140 2.97 -33.07 -8.53
CA GLU A 140 2.94 -33.12 -7.07
C GLU A 140 2.34 -34.41 -6.53
N SER A 141 2.81 -34.85 -5.37
CA SER A 141 2.24 -35.95 -4.59
C SER A 141 2.38 -35.62 -3.09
N GLU A 142 1.90 -36.52 -2.24
CA GLU A 142 2.08 -36.36 -0.78
C GLU A 142 3.57 -36.33 -0.38
N ASP A 143 4.41 -37.03 -1.14
CA ASP A 143 5.83 -37.21 -0.84
C ASP A 143 6.78 -36.46 -1.78
N ALA A 144 6.28 -35.77 -2.79
CA ALA A 144 7.10 -35.12 -3.79
C ALA A 144 6.69 -33.70 -4.12
N TYR A 145 7.70 -32.83 -4.32
CA TYR A 145 7.51 -31.49 -4.85
C TYR A 145 7.05 -31.57 -6.31
N GLY A 146 6.11 -30.71 -6.63
CA GLY A 146 5.72 -30.50 -8.02
C GLY A 146 6.69 -29.58 -8.78
N LYS A 147 6.37 -29.37 -10.03
CA LYS A 147 7.08 -28.43 -10.91
C LYS A 147 6.14 -27.30 -11.31
N VAL A 148 6.59 -26.09 -11.15
CA VAL A 148 5.88 -24.89 -11.62
C VAL A 148 5.75 -24.95 -13.14
N VAL A 149 4.55 -24.71 -13.64
CA VAL A 149 4.25 -24.64 -15.06
C VAL A 149 4.28 -23.19 -15.50
N ILE A 150 5.21 -22.87 -16.39
CA ILE A 150 5.39 -21.55 -16.98
C ILE A 150 4.91 -21.60 -18.43
N THR A 151 4.05 -20.66 -18.84
CA THR A 151 3.54 -20.57 -20.21
C THR A 151 4.27 -19.54 -21.05
N LYS A 152 4.82 -18.50 -20.43
CA LYS A 152 5.64 -17.50 -21.08
C LYS A 152 6.65 -16.94 -20.06
N GLU A 153 7.89 -16.75 -20.47
CA GLU A 153 8.89 -15.97 -19.76
C GLU A 153 9.07 -14.63 -20.46
N TYR A 154 9.36 -13.60 -19.69
CA TYR A 154 9.63 -12.26 -20.19
C TYR A 154 11.10 -11.93 -20.01
N ALA A 155 11.71 -11.35 -21.04
CA ALA A 155 13.08 -10.84 -20.95
C ALA A 155 13.13 -9.54 -20.11
N ALA A 156 14.30 -9.20 -19.58
CA ALA A 156 14.50 -7.95 -18.87
C ALA A 156 14.18 -6.75 -19.77
N GLY A 157 13.26 -5.88 -19.31
CA GLY A 157 12.81 -4.73 -20.06
C GLY A 157 11.75 -5.02 -21.12
N GLU A 158 11.31 -6.27 -21.27
CA GLU A 158 10.18 -6.61 -22.14
C GLU A 158 8.87 -6.13 -21.51
N GLU A 159 7.97 -5.61 -22.34
CA GLU A 159 6.60 -5.29 -21.91
C GLU A 159 5.86 -6.56 -21.51
N MET A 160 5.36 -6.56 -20.29
CA MET A 160 4.65 -7.71 -19.71
C MET A 160 3.16 -7.58 -19.98
N VAL A 161 2.64 -8.39 -20.91
CA VAL A 161 1.21 -8.43 -21.25
C VAL A 161 0.54 -9.55 -20.47
N VAL A 162 -0.51 -9.20 -19.72
CA VAL A 162 -1.29 -10.13 -18.90
C VAL A 162 -2.75 -10.04 -19.30
N HIS A 163 -3.37 -11.18 -19.62
CA HIS A 163 -4.79 -11.23 -19.96
C HIS A 163 -5.65 -11.61 -18.76
N PRO A 164 -6.95 -11.32 -18.78
CA PRO A 164 -7.85 -11.72 -17.71
C PRO A 164 -7.75 -13.21 -17.41
N GLY A 165 -7.56 -13.54 -16.12
CA GLY A 165 -7.40 -14.91 -15.65
C GLY A 165 -5.98 -15.46 -15.71
N GLU A 166 -5.02 -14.71 -16.22
CA GLU A 166 -3.60 -15.07 -16.14
C GLU A 166 -2.98 -14.55 -14.85
N THR A 167 -1.94 -15.23 -14.39
CA THR A 167 -1.14 -14.83 -13.24
C THR A 167 0.29 -14.56 -13.70
N LEU A 168 0.72 -13.31 -13.52
CA LEU A 168 2.11 -12.89 -13.70
C LEU A 168 2.85 -13.06 -12.37
N VAL A 169 3.96 -13.75 -12.39
CA VAL A 169 4.90 -13.80 -11.28
C VAL A 169 6.09 -12.92 -11.60
N VAL A 170 6.41 -12.02 -10.69
CA VAL A 170 7.58 -11.14 -10.77
C VAL A 170 8.51 -11.49 -9.61
N ASP A 171 9.68 -12.03 -9.93
CA ASP A 171 10.67 -12.49 -8.98
C ASP A 171 11.79 -11.46 -8.84
N PHE A 172 11.97 -10.92 -7.65
CA PHE A 172 13.03 -9.95 -7.32
C PHE A 172 14.34 -10.61 -6.89
N GLY A 173 14.36 -11.95 -6.77
CA GLY A 173 15.58 -12.71 -6.47
C GLY A 173 16.03 -12.66 -5.03
N GLN A 174 15.33 -11.94 -4.15
CA GLN A 174 15.63 -11.94 -2.72
C GLN A 174 14.39 -11.68 -1.87
N ASN A 175 14.41 -12.18 -0.65
CA ASN A 175 13.43 -11.85 0.37
C ASN A 175 13.77 -10.47 0.97
N CYS A 176 12.77 -9.62 1.06
CA CYS A 176 12.94 -8.25 1.57
C CYS A 176 11.65 -7.70 2.19
N ALA A 177 11.79 -6.74 3.07
CA ALA A 177 10.70 -5.89 3.50
C ALA A 177 10.59 -4.71 2.52
N ALA A 178 9.61 -4.75 1.63
CA ALA A 178 9.47 -3.78 0.55
C ALA A 178 8.00 -3.45 0.27
N VAL A 179 7.80 -2.37 -0.46
CA VAL A 179 6.52 -1.99 -1.05
C VAL A 179 6.64 -2.18 -2.56
N PRO A 180 5.74 -2.94 -3.20
CA PRO A 180 5.74 -3.10 -4.64
C PRO A 180 5.38 -1.77 -5.32
N ALA A 181 6.11 -1.44 -6.37
CA ALA A 181 5.79 -0.32 -7.25
C ALA A 181 5.72 -0.84 -8.69
N PHE A 182 4.64 -0.53 -9.39
CA PHE A 182 4.46 -0.94 -10.78
C PHE A 182 3.65 0.11 -11.53
N GLU A 183 3.86 0.12 -12.83
CA GLU A 183 3.11 0.92 -13.77
C GLU A 183 2.46 -0.02 -14.79
N PHE A 184 1.18 0.19 -15.07
CA PHE A 184 0.47 -0.63 -16.05
C PHE A 184 -0.54 0.22 -16.83
N MET A 185 -0.85 -0.24 -18.03
CA MET A 185 -1.89 0.31 -18.87
C MET A 185 -2.99 -0.72 -19.05
N ALA A 186 -4.23 -0.32 -18.78
CA ALA A 186 -5.38 -1.18 -18.94
C ALA A 186 -6.61 -0.36 -19.37
N LYS A 187 -7.67 -1.06 -19.76
CA LYS A 187 -8.97 -0.41 -20.00
C LYS A 187 -9.55 0.01 -18.65
N GLU A 188 -10.32 1.09 -18.66
CA GLU A 188 -11.09 1.51 -17.50
C GLU A 188 -11.90 0.36 -16.91
N GLY A 189 -11.84 0.22 -15.58
CA GLY A 189 -12.52 -0.85 -14.85
C GLY A 189 -11.76 -2.19 -14.80
N THR A 190 -10.57 -2.28 -15.40
CA THR A 190 -9.71 -3.46 -15.19
C THR A 190 -9.23 -3.51 -13.75
N GLN A 191 -9.39 -4.67 -13.11
CA GLN A 191 -8.84 -4.94 -11.79
C GLN A 191 -7.53 -5.71 -11.89
N LEU A 192 -6.53 -5.26 -11.13
CA LEU A 192 -5.28 -5.95 -10.92
C LEU A 192 -5.15 -6.29 -9.44
N ASN A 193 -4.94 -7.57 -9.12
CA ASN A 193 -4.66 -8.03 -7.78
C ASN A 193 -3.16 -8.31 -7.63
N CYS A 194 -2.49 -7.59 -6.75
CA CYS A 194 -1.08 -7.80 -6.44
C CYS A 194 -0.95 -8.49 -5.08
N ARG A 195 -0.19 -9.59 -5.04
CA ARG A 195 0.06 -10.37 -3.82
C ARG A 195 1.55 -10.59 -3.63
N PRO A 196 2.18 -9.88 -2.69
CA PRO A 196 3.55 -10.19 -2.31
C PRO A 196 3.65 -11.57 -1.65
N SER A 197 4.72 -12.30 -1.94
CA SER A 197 4.98 -13.61 -1.36
C SER A 197 6.48 -13.86 -1.27
N GLU A 198 6.92 -14.67 -0.31
CA GLU A 198 8.34 -15.04 -0.16
C GLU A 198 8.75 -16.14 -1.13
N ILE A 199 7.85 -17.07 -1.41
CA ILE A 199 8.17 -18.29 -2.17
C ILE A 199 6.94 -18.77 -2.93
N LEU A 200 7.13 -19.36 -4.09
CA LEU A 200 6.06 -19.93 -4.88
C LEU A 200 5.53 -21.23 -4.27
N ASN A 201 4.28 -21.53 -4.56
CA ASN A 201 3.74 -22.86 -4.33
C ASN A 201 4.37 -23.84 -5.33
N ASP A 202 5.19 -24.73 -4.81
CA ASP A 202 5.86 -25.78 -5.57
C ASP A 202 5.09 -27.10 -5.59
N GLY A 203 3.88 -27.12 -5.02
CA GLY A 203 3.04 -28.29 -4.89
C GLY A 203 3.47 -29.28 -3.82
N ASN A 204 4.56 -29.02 -3.09
CA ASN A 204 4.99 -29.92 -2.03
C ASN A 204 4.03 -29.91 -0.87
N GLY A 205 3.34 -31.01 -0.69
CA GLY A 205 2.32 -31.12 0.34
C GLY A 205 1.32 -29.96 0.22
N ALA A 206 0.79 -29.72 -0.97
CA ALA A 206 -0.11 -28.62 -1.27
C ALA A 206 -1.22 -28.46 -0.23
N LYS A 207 -1.69 -29.57 0.31
CA LYS A 207 -2.66 -29.58 1.41
C LYS A 207 -2.11 -29.05 2.72
N SER A 208 -0.84 -29.26 3.01
CA SER A 208 -0.20 -28.77 4.23
C SER A 208 0.27 -27.32 4.12
N ARG A 209 0.54 -26.85 2.92
CA ARG A 209 0.89 -25.46 2.64
C ARG A 209 -0.30 -24.61 2.23
N GLY A 210 -1.43 -25.23 1.93
CA GLY A 210 -2.77 -24.68 1.99
C GLY A 210 -3.18 -23.64 0.97
N MET A 211 -2.44 -23.44 -0.13
CA MET A 211 -2.73 -22.37 -1.05
C MET A 211 -2.67 -22.83 -2.50
N ASP A 212 -3.68 -22.42 -3.25
CA ASP A 212 -3.82 -22.71 -4.67
C ASP A 212 -3.33 -21.53 -5.50
N GLY A 213 -2.14 -21.15 -5.45
CA GLY A 213 -1.61 -20.06 -6.22
C GLY A 213 -0.10 -19.97 -6.12
N PRO A 214 0.55 -19.09 -6.86
CA PRO A 214 1.99 -18.93 -6.80
C PRO A 214 2.49 -18.50 -5.41
N GLU A 215 1.66 -17.84 -4.65
CA GLU A 215 1.95 -17.41 -3.27
C GLU A 215 1.85 -18.53 -2.25
N GLY A 216 1.44 -19.70 -2.65
CA GLY A 216 0.81 -20.67 -1.74
C GLY A 216 1.70 -21.44 -0.82
N SER A 217 2.98 -21.56 -1.05
CA SER A 217 3.83 -22.29 -0.12
C SER A 217 4.22 -21.47 1.09
N CYS A 218 4.12 -20.23 1.00
CA CYS A 218 4.38 -19.41 2.14
C CYS A 218 3.17 -19.25 2.97
N HIS A 219 3.33 -19.58 4.14
CA HIS A 219 2.45 -19.38 5.23
C HIS A 219 1.83 -17.99 5.19
N ARG A 220 0.85 -17.81 4.32
CA ARG A 220 0.10 -16.57 4.16
C ARG A 220 -0.35 -15.99 5.49
N LEU A 221 -0.66 -16.87 6.42
CA LEU A 221 -1.00 -16.52 7.80
C LEU A 221 0.21 -15.99 8.60
N ASN A 222 1.42 -16.35 8.21
CA ASN A 222 2.63 -15.95 8.92
C ASN A 222 3.33 -14.75 8.30
N LEU A 223 3.08 -14.48 7.03
CA LEU A 223 3.79 -13.44 6.30
C LEU A 223 3.23 -12.04 6.49
N ARG A 224 2.04 -11.91 7.00
CA ARG A 224 1.39 -10.58 7.11
C ARG A 224 1.45 -9.80 5.80
N THR A 225 1.33 -10.51 4.69
CA THR A 225 1.26 -9.90 3.38
C THR A 225 -0.17 -9.46 3.15
N PRO A 226 -0.41 -8.19 2.91
CA PRO A 226 -1.73 -7.71 2.57
C PRO A 226 -2.18 -8.27 1.23
N ASP A 227 -3.47 -8.54 1.10
CA ASP A 227 -4.09 -8.71 -0.20
C ASP A 227 -4.29 -7.31 -0.77
N THR A 228 -3.58 -6.97 -1.82
CA THR A 228 -3.76 -5.71 -2.53
C THR A 228 -4.62 -5.95 -3.76
N GLY A 229 -5.79 -5.33 -3.80
CA GLY A 229 -6.66 -5.34 -4.98
C GLY A 229 -6.62 -3.96 -5.65
N MET A 230 -6.45 -3.93 -6.96
CA MET A 230 -6.53 -2.70 -7.76
C MET A 230 -7.43 -2.87 -8.96
#